data_42564b6f34a3a07ea876a2d50640a819
#
_entry.id   42564b6f34a3a07ea876a2d50640a819
#
_cell.length_a   1.000
_cell.length_b   1.000
_cell.length_c   1.000
_cell.angle_alpha   90.00
_cell.angle_beta   90.00
_cell.angle_gamma   90.00
#
_symmetry.space_group_name_H-M   'P 1'
#
loop_
_entity.id
_entity.type
_entity.pdbx_description
1 polymer ?
#
loop_
_entity_poly.entity_id
_entity_poly.type
_entity_poly.pdbx_seq_one_letter_code
_entity_poly.pdbx_strand_id
1 'polypeptide(L)'
;MSEVTRFKVILVTGASSGIGGSTVKTLARQGHTLLIGARRTDKLKTLAEELNSEGFKVNYRLLDVTQKDSVQQFADFAIKEYGRIDVIINNAGIMPLSPMSSLKVNEWDAMIDVNIRGVLHGIAAVLPVMQRQGNGQIINLSSIGGLYVVPTAAVYCATKYAVRAISDGLRQEHTELRVTCVYPGVVESELANTITDPTAAKAMESYRQIALKPEAIANAIAHVINQPDDVDTSEIVIRPTVSL
;
A
#
# COMPACT_ATOMS: atom_id res chain seq x y z
N MET A 1 18.97 -23.95 13.56
CA MET A 1 19.52 -23.46 12.30
C MET A 1 19.09 -22.00 12.21
N SER A 2 20.00 -21.03 12.19
CA SER A 2 19.68 -19.60 12.08
C SER A 2 18.99 -19.37 10.73
N GLU A 3 17.75 -18.90 10.74
CA GLU A 3 17.08 -18.41 9.53
C GLU A 3 17.96 -17.30 8.93
N VAL A 4 18.54 -17.59 7.78
CA VAL A 4 19.21 -16.55 6.98
C VAL A 4 18.14 -15.62 6.49
N THR A 5 17.99 -14.47 7.13
CA THR A 5 17.09 -13.40 6.67
C THR A 5 17.50 -13.04 5.24
N ARG A 6 16.75 -13.54 4.27
CA ARG A 6 17.03 -13.29 2.86
C ARG A 6 16.57 -11.89 2.53
N PHE A 7 17.52 -11.00 2.23
CA PHE A 7 17.22 -9.64 1.77
C PHE A 7 16.36 -9.69 0.51
N LYS A 8 15.28 -8.92 0.50
CA LYS A 8 14.26 -8.90 -0.56
C LYS A 8 14.34 -7.59 -1.34
N VAL A 9 13.95 -7.66 -2.61
CA VAL A 9 13.69 -6.48 -3.45
C VAL A 9 12.20 -6.14 -3.33
N ILE A 10 11.89 -4.99 -2.74
CA ILE A 10 10.54 -4.58 -2.38
C ILE A 10 10.15 -3.29 -3.09
N LEU A 11 9.03 -3.32 -3.78
CA LEU A 11 8.41 -2.17 -4.44
C LEU A 11 7.33 -1.58 -3.53
N VAL A 12 7.35 -0.25 -3.31
CA VAL A 12 6.35 0.43 -2.48
C VAL A 12 5.70 1.57 -3.26
N THR A 13 4.40 1.49 -3.50
CA THR A 13 3.64 2.57 -4.13
C THR A 13 3.09 3.54 -3.07
N GLY A 14 2.97 4.83 -3.40
CA GLY A 14 2.47 5.84 -2.47
C GLY A 14 3.40 6.10 -1.27
N ALA A 15 4.71 5.95 -1.47
CA ALA A 15 5.73 6.00 -0.42
C ALA A 15 6.09 7.41 0.09
N SER A 16 5.48 8.47 -0.45
CA SER A 16 5.87 9.85 -0.12
C SER A 16 5.41 10.36 1.25
N SER A 17 4.56 9.62 1.97
CA SER A 17 4.06 9.99 3.31
C SER A 17 3.31 8.83 4.00
N GLY A 18 2.89 9.06 5.23
CA GLY A 18 2.01 8.18 6.00
C GLY A 18 2.51 6.75 6.11
N ILE A 19 1.62 5.77 5.90
CA ILE A 19 1.94 4.34 6.00
C ILE A 19 3.07 3.95 5.06
N GLY A 20 3.03 4.42 3.79
CA GLY A 20 4.05 4.09 2.80
C GLY A 20 5.45 4.55 3.21
N GLY A 21 5.61 5.81 3.64
CA GLY A 21 6.88 6.34 4.11
C GLY A 21 7.41 5.62 5.36
N SER A 22 6.52 5.33 6.32
CA SER A 22 6.89 4.58 7.53
C SER A 22 7.30 3.14 7.21
N THR A 23 6.57 2.48 6.29
CA THR A 23 6.90 1.13 5.82
C THR A 23 8.29 1.09 5.17
N VAL A 24 8.62 2.10 4.34
CA VAL A 24 9.95 2.23 3.73
C VAL A 24 11.03 2.31 4.79
N LYS A 25 10.87 3.18 5.81
CA LYS A 25 11.84 3.30 6.91
C LYS A 25 12.02 1.99 7.69
N THR A 26 10.93 1.31 7.99
CA THR A 26 10.96 0.03 8.72
C THR A 26 11.69 -1.05 7.92
N LEU A 27 11.36 -1.21 6.63
CA LEU A 27 11.94 -2.25 5.80
C LEU A 27 13.40 -1.97 5.39
N ALA A 28 13.77 -0.71 5.19
CA ALA A 28 15.16 -0.32 4.95
C ALA A 28 16.06 -0.72 6.13
N ARG A 29 15.62 -0.45 7.36
CA ARG A 29 16.36 -0.83 8.59
C ARG A 29 16.50 -2.35 8.79
N GLN A 30 15.64 -3.13 8.14
CA GLN A 30 15.78 -4.59 8.10
C GLN A 30 16.73 -5.08 6.99
N GLY A 31 17.34 -4.16 6.23
CA GLY A 31 18.35 -4.44 5.20
C GLY A 31 17.77 -4.78 3.81
N HIS A 32 16.47 -4.63 3.60
CA HIS A 32 15.86 -4.86 2.29
C HIS A 32 16.28 -3.80 1.27
N THR A 33 16.31 -4.18 -0.01
CA THR A 33 16.49 -3.24 -1.13
C THR A 33 15.13 -2.71 -1.56
N LEU A 34 14.96 -1.39 -1.58
CA LEU A 34 13.67 -0.76 -1.81
C LEU A 34 13.66 0.08 -3.09
N LEU A 35 12.61 -0.09 -3.89
CA LEU A 35 12.22 0.85 -4.93
C LEU A 35 10.91 1.51 -4.53
N ILE A 36 10.94 2.83 -4.34
CA ILE A 36 9.81 3.58 -3.85
C ILE A 36 9.24 4.51 -4.93
N GLY A 37 7.91 4.58 -5.01
CA GLY A 37 7.23 5.34 -6.05
C GLY A 37 6.08 6.19 -5.51
N ALA A 38 5.98 7.41 -6.01
CA ALA A 38 4.85 8.33 -5.81
C ALA A 38 4.92 9.49 -6.81
N ARG A 39 3.86 10.33 -6.84
CA ARG A 39 3.82 11.54 -7.67
C ARG A 39 4.71 12.66 -7.12
N ARG A 40 4.90 12.75 -5.79
CA ARG A 40 5.73 13.77 -5.12
C ARG A 40 7.17 13.30 -5.03
N THR A 41 7.92 13.53 -6.08
CA THR A 41 9.30 13.05 -6.21
C THR A 41 10.29 13.75 -5.28
N ASP A 42 10.02 15.00 -4.90
CA ASP A 42 10.75 15.75 -3.90
C ASP A 42 10.78 15.04 -2.54
N LYS A 43 9.61 14.63 -2.05
CA LYS A 43 9.49 13.87 -0.80
C LYS A 43 10.16 12.49 -0.87
N LEU A 44 10.04 11.81 -2.02
CA LEU A 44 10.72 10.53 -2.25
C LEU A 44 12.25 10.68 -2.23
N LYS A 45 12.74 11.73 -2.87
CA LYS A 45 14.17 12.05 -2.92
C LYS A 45 14.72 12.25 -1.50
N THR A 46 14.07 13.12 -0.71
CA THR A 46 14.47 13.38 0.67
C THR A 46 14.51 12.10 1.50
N LEU A 47 13.46 11.26 1.41
CA LEU A 47 13.39 9.98 2.14
C LEU A 47 14.49 9.00 1.69
N ALA A 48 14.75 8.91 0.39
CA ALA A 48 15.79 8.03 -0.12
C ALA A 48 17.20 8.50 0.28
N GLU A 49 17.47 9.81 0.21
CA GLU A 49 18.75 10.40 0.62
C GLU A 49 19.01 10.21 2.13
N GLU A 50 17.98 10.43 2.98
CA GLU A 50 18.05 10.16 4.42
C GLU A 50 18.50 8.71 4.68
N LEU A 51 17.78 7.73 4.11
CA LEU A 51 18.05 6.31 4.34
C LEU A 51 19.36 5.83 3.72
N ASN A 52 19.71 6.33 2.53
CA ASN A 52 20.98 5.97 1.89
C ASN A 52 22.18 6.53 2.66
N SER A 53 22.05 7.70 3.31
CA SER A 53 23.10 8.25 4.20
C SER A 53 23.34 7.40 5.45
N GLU A 54 22.31 6.64 5.88
CA GLU A 54 22.40 5.64 6.95
C GLU A 54 22.95 4.26 6.46
N GLY A 55 23.26 4.13 5.15
CA GLY A 55 23.82 2.91 4.57
C GLY A 55 22.77 1.93 4.02
N PHE A 56 21.50 2.29 3.96
CA PHE A 56 20.45 1.46 3.39
C PHE A 56 20.39 1.60 1.85
N LYS A 57 19.63 0.72 1.18
CA LYS A 57 19.50 0.68 -0.29
C LYS A 57 18.10 1.09 -0.71
N VAL A 58 17.89 2.36 -1.01
CA VAL A 58 16.60 2.92 -1.41
C VAL A 58 16.75 3.72 -2.71
N ASN A 59 16.09 3.27 -3.78
CA ASN A 59 15.92 4.02 -5.02
C ASN A 59 14.49 4.55 -5.14
N TYR A 60 14.30 5.64 -5.87
CA TYR A 60 12.97 6.23 -6.06
C TYR A 60 12.68 6.55 -7.53
N ARG A 61 11.39 6.57 -7.88
CA ARG A 61 10.90 6.95 -9.22
C ARG A 61 9.59 7.73 -9.10
N LEU A 62 9.37 8.61 -10.07
CA LEU A 62 8.03 9.14 -10.32
C LEU A 62 7.10 7.96 -10.64
N LEU A 63 5.96 7.90 -9.96
CA LEU A 63 4.96 6.87 -10.16
C LEU A 63 3.56 7.46 -10.02
N ASP A 64 2.79 7.35 -11.10
CA ASP A 64 1.34 7.54 -11.06
C ASP A 64 0.65 6.18 -11.28
N VAL A 65 0.04 5.65 -10.23
CA VAL A 65 -0.60 4.33 -10.27
C VAL A 65 -1.84 4.29 -11.15
N THR A 66 -2.42 5.44 -11.53
CA THR A 66 -3.53 5.52 -12.47
C THR A 66 -3.10 5.27 -13.92
N GLN A 67 -1.79 5.37 -14.21
CA GLN A 67 -1.21 5.19 -15.52
C GLN A 67 -0.50 3.83 -15.60
N LYS A 68 -1.09 2.90 -16.36
CA LYS A 68 -0.56 1.53 -16.53
C LYS A 68 0.92 1.53 -16.92
N ASP A 69 1.29 2.37 -17.90
CA ASP A 69 2.67 2.42 -18.41
C ASP A 69 3.65 2.95 -17.36
N SER A 70 3.23 3.89 -16.50
CA SER A 70 4.04 4.37 -15.38
C SER A 70 4.36 3.25 -14.40
N VAL A 71 3.37 2.39 -14.11
CA VAL A 71 3.55 1.24 -13.19
C VAL A 71 4.41 0.16 -13.84
N GLN A 72 4.23 -0.11 -15.14
CA GLN A 72 5.08 -1.05 -15.86
C GLN A 72 6.55 -0.60 -15.87
N GLN A 73 6.82 0.67 -16.21
CA GLN A 73 8.18 1.23 -16.19
C GLN A 73 8.82 1.17 -14.80
N PHE A 74 8.03 1.32 -13.74
CA PHE A 74 8.48 1.19 -12.36
C PHE A 74 8.94 -0.24 -12.05
N ALA A 75 8.18 -1.26 -12.47
CA ALA A 75 8.55 -2.66 -12.32
C ALA A 75 9.75 -3.03 -13.21
N ASP A 76 9.77 -2.56 -14.47
CA ASP A 76 10.87 -2.81 -15.41
C ASP A 76 12.20 -2.24 -14.88
N PHE A 77 12.15 -1.07 -14.24
CA PHE A 77 13.32 -0.51 -13.59
C PHE A 77 13.86 -1.45 -12.49
N ALA A 78 12.97 -2.02 -11.66
CA ALA A 78 13.39 -2.94 -10.60
C ALA A 78 14.05 -4.20 -11.20
N ILE A 79 13.50 -4.74 -12.28
CA ILE A 79 14.08 -5.90 -12.96
C ILE A 79 15.44 -5.57 -13.57
N LYS A 80 15.56 -4.42 -14.22
CA LYS A 80 16.83 -3.97 -14.82
C LYS A 80 17.91 -3.76 -13.77
N GLU A 81 17.57 -3.18 -12.63
CA GLU A 81 18.53 -2.78 -11.60
C GLU A 81 18.87 -3.92 -10.64
N TYR A 82 17.88 -4.77 -10.31
CA TYR A 82 18.04 -5.78 -9.25
C TYR A 82 17.84 -7.22 -9.72
N GLY A 83 17.38 -7.44 -10.94
CA GLY A 83 17.16 -8.75 -11.54
C GLY A 83 15.94 -9.51 -11.01
N ARG A 84 15.22 -8.97 -10.01
CA ARG A 84 14.08 -9.63 -9.36
C ARG A 84 13.11 -8.65 -8.70
N ILE A 85 11.91 -9.14 -8.40
CA ILE A 85 10.93 -8.48 -7.53
C ILE A 85 10.40 -9.52 -6.57
N ASP A 86 10.64 -9.34 -5.27
CA ASP A 86 10.18 -10.28 -4.23
C ASP A 86 8.84 -9.86 -3.64
N VAL A 87 8.63 -8.56 -3.45
CA VAL A 87 7.42 -8.01 -2.84
C VAL A 87 6.98 -6.76 -3.57
N ILE A 88 5.66 -6.62 -3.76
CA ILE A 88 5.05 -5.32 -4.05
C ILE A 88 4.07 -4.95 -2.94
N ILE A 89 4.12 -3.69 -2.50
CA ILE A 89 3.18 -3.10 -1.55
C ILE A 89 2.36 -2.05 -2.29
N ASN A 90 1.13 -2.42 -2.65
CA ASN A 90 0.14 -1.54 -3.26
C ASN A 90 -0.49 -0.67 -2.16
N ASN A 91 0.21 0.40 -1.78
CA ASN A 91 -0.20 1.30 -0.69
C ASN A 91 -0.79 2.61 -1.19
N ALA A 92 -0.55 3.03 -2.42
CA ALA A 92 -1.11 4.26 -2.96
C ALA A 92 -2.64 4.28 -2.83
N GLY A 93 -3.21 5.38 -2.34
CA GLY A 93 -4.64 5.52 -2.16
C GLY A 93 -5.05 6.96 -1.90
N ILE A 94 -6.35 7.25 -2.11
CA ILE A 94 -7.00 8.53 -1.79
C ILE A 94 -8.35 8.26 -1.12
N MET A 95 -8.85 9.26 -0.37
CA MET A 95 -10.07 9.11 0.43
C MET A 95 -10.88 10.43 0.47
N PRO A 96 -11.31 11.01 -0.66
CA PRO A 96 -12.22 12.14 -0.67
C PRO A 96 -13.63 11.66 -0.26
N LEU A 97 -13.95 11.79 1.03
CA LEU A 97 -15.24 11.38 1.59
C LEU A 97 -16.30 12.44 1.38
N SER A 98 -17.54 12.02 1.08
CA SER A 98 -18.72 12.89 0.99
C SER A 98 -20.00 12.06 1.07
N PRO A 99 -21.14 12.65 1.52
CA PRO A 99 -22.45 12.02 1.34
C PRO A 99 -22.71 11.73 -0.15
N MET A 100 -23.40 10.63 -0.46
CA MET A 100 -23.76 10.30 -1.84
C MET A 100 -24.57 11.40 -2.53
N SER A 101 -25.40 12.12 -1.76
CA SER A 101 -26.20 13.25 -2.24
C SER A 101 -25.38 14.46 -2.70
N SER A 102 -24.09 14.55 -2.33
CA SER A 102 -23.17 15.59 -2.82
C SER A 102 -22.75 15.38 -4.29
N LEU A 103 -23.06 14.22 -4.88
CA LEU A 103 -22.83 13.86 -6.30
C LEU A 103 -21.42 14.22 -6.81
N LYS A 104 -20.39 14.02 -6.00
CA LYS A 104 -18.99 14.32 -6.35
C LYS A 104 -18.41 13.25 -7.26
N VAL A 105 -18.98 13.09 -8.45
CA VAL A 105 -18.66 12.01 -9.40
C VAL A 105 -17.16 11.97 -9.76
N ASN A 106 -16.54 13.12 -9.98
CA ASN A 106 -15.10 13.17 -10.29
C ASN A 106 -14.22 12.62 -9.14
N GLU A 107 -14.65 12.78 -7.88
CA GLU A 107 -13.93 12.21 -6.74
C GLU A 107 -14.14 10.70 -6.66
N TRP A 108 -15.34 10.21 -7.04
CA TRP A 108 -15.61 8.77 -7.12
C TRP A 108 -14.76 8.11 -8.19
N ASP A 109 -14.67 8.70 -9.40
CA ASP A 109 -13.84 8.22 -10.49
C ASP A 109 -12.36 8.19 -10.07
N ALA A 110 -11.88 9.26 -9.44
CA ALA A 110 -10.52 9.33 -8.92
C ALA A 110 -10.24 8.22 -7.88
N MET A 111 -11.18 7.91 -6.97
CA MET A 111 -11.03 6.81 -6.02
C MET A 111 -10.98 5.45 -6.71
N ILE A 112 -11.80 5.22 -7.73
CA ILE A 112 -11.78 3.99 -8.53
C ILE A 112 -10.43 3.86 -9.26
N ASP A 113 -9.96 4.94 -9.88
CA ASP A 113 -8.71 4.95 -10.63
C ASP A 113 -7.49 4.69 -9.75
N VAL A 114 -7.41 5.34 -8.59
CA VAL A 114 -6.27 5.17 -7.68
C VAL A 114 -6.37 3.88 -6.87
N ASN A 115 -7.52 3.64 -6.20
CA ASN A 115 -7.62 2.59 -5.19
C ASN A 115 -7.89 1.20 -5.79
N ILE A 116 -8.51 1.12 -6.99
CA ILE A 116 -8.80 -0.15 -7.67
C ILE A 116 -7.84 -0.34 -8.85
N ARG A 117 -7.90 0.52 -9.86
CA ARG A 117 -7.05 0.35 -11.07
C ARG A 117 -5.57 0.42 -10.71
N GLY A 118 -5.18 1.30 -9.77
CA GLY A 118 -3.80 1.37 -9.29
C GLY A 118 -3.29 0.06 -8.70
N VAL A 119 -4.11 -0.65 -7.92
CA VAL A 119 -3.79 -1.99 -7.40
C VAL A 119 -3.69 -3.01 -8.54
N LEU A 120 -4.64 -3.00 -9.47
CA LEU A 120 -4.61 -3.91 -10.65
C LEU A 120 -3.38 -3.66 -11.53
N HIS A 121 -2.99 -2.41 -11.74
CA HIS A 121 -1.77 -2.08 -12.49
C HIS A 121 -0.52 -2.60 -11.77
N GLY A 122 -0.46 -2.45 -10.43
CA GLY A 122 0.62 -3.01 -9.62
C GLY A 122 0.74 -4.52 -9.76
N ILE A 123 -0.39 -5.23 -9.65
CA ILE A 123 -0.45 -6.68 -9.85
C ILE A 123 -0.01 -7.05 -11.27
N ALA A 124 -0.57 -6.41 -12.30
CA ALA A 124 -0.27 -6.71 -13.69
C ALA A 124 1.22 -6.53 -14.04
N ALA A 125 1.88 -5.54 -13.44
CA ALA A 125 3.29 -5.27 -13.69
C ALA A 125 4.25 -6.30 -13.06
N VAL A 126 3.88 -6.88 -11.91
CA VAL A 126 4.79 -7.80 -11.18
C VAL A 126 4.43 -9.27 -11.35
N LEU A 127 3.17 -9.61 -11.57
CA LEU A 127 2.69 -10.99 -11.62
C LEU A 127 3.45 -11.86 -12.62
N PRO A 128 3.71 -11.44 -13.88
CA PRO A 128 4.47 -12.27 -14.83
C PRO A 128 5.92 -12.54 -14.38
N VAL A 129 6.51 -11.61 -13.64
CA VAL A 129 7.86 -11.76 -13.09
C VAL A 129 7.85 -12.77 -11.96
N MET A 130 6.93 -12.61 -10.99
CA MET A 130 6.80 -13.50 -9.84
C MET A 130 6.45 -14.93 -10.25
N GLN A 131 5.60 -15.11 -11.26
CA GLN A 131 5.32 -16.42 -11.84
C GLN A 131 6.57 -17.09 -12.40
N ARG A 132 7.38 -16.36 -13.18
CA ARG A 132 8.67 -16.91 -13.70
C ARG A 132 9.67 -17.22 -12.59
N GLN A 133 9.62 -16.48 -11.48
CA GLN A 133 10.45 -16.73 -10.29
C GLN A 133 9.96 -17.94 -9.49
N GLY A 134 8.70 -18.37 -9.66
CA GLY A 134 8.04 -19.40 -8.87
C GLY A 134 7.75 -18.97 -7.41
N ASN A 135 7.90 -17.69 -7.11
CA ASN A 135 7.60 -17.10 -5.80
C ASN A 135 7.41 -15.58 -5.90
N GLY A 136 6.73 -15.02 -4.92
CA GLY A 136 6.53 -13.58 -4.76
C GLY A 136 5.51 -13.28 -3.67
N GLN A 137 5.45 -12.01 -3.27
CA GLN A 137 4.44 -11.56 -2.32
C GLN A 137 3.79 -10.26 -2.77
N ILE A 138 2.46 -10.22 -2.74
CA ILE A 138 1.66 -9.04 -3.06
C ILE A 138 0.91 -8.61 -1.81
N ILE A 139 1.17 -7.39 -1.36
CA ILE A 139 0.54 -6.80 -0.18
C ILE A 139 -0.32 -5.63 -0.63
N ASN A 140 -1.63 -5.74 -0.43
CA ASN A 140 -2.60 -4.74 -0.83
C ASN A 140 -3.14 -3.99 0.40
N LEU A 141 -3.01 -2.66 0.41
CA LEU A 141 -3.57 -1.81 1.48
C LEU A 141 -5.05 -1.56 1.23
N SER A 142 -5.90 -2.28 1.94
CA SER A 142 -7.32 -2.00 2.07
C SER A 142 -7.57 -0.98 3.20
N SER A 143 -8.55 -1.20 4.03
CA SER A 143 -8.95 -0.42 5.21
C SER A 143 -9.96 -1.25 5.98
N ILE A 144 -10.23 -0.93 7.25
CA ILE A 144 -11.44 -1.40 7.92
C ILE A 144 -12.71 -1.00 7.13
N GLY A 145 -12.65 0.07 6.32
CA GLY A 145 -13.68 0.41 5.32
C GLY A 145 -13.87 -0.64 4.22
N GLY A 146 -13.00 -1.64 4.10
CA GLY A 146 -13.19 -2.84 3.27
C GLY A 146 -13.88 -3.99 4.00
N LEU A 147 -14.26 -3.81 5.27
CA LEU A 147 -14.95 -4.79 6.11
C LEU A 147 -16.36 -4.32 6.50
N TYR A 148 -16.57 -3.01 6.64
CA TYR A 148 -17.87 -2.40 6.91
C TYR A 148 -17.94 -1.00 6.32
N VAL A 149 -19.16 -0.53 6.10
CA VAL A 149 -19.47 0.77 5.48
C VAL A 149 -19.94 1.75 6.54
N VAL A 150 -19.49 3.00 6.44
CA VAL A 150 -19.93 4.10 7.31
C VAL A 150 -20.50 5.25 6.48
N PRO A 151 -21.35 6.12 7.06
CA PRO A 151 -21.85 7.31 6.38
C PRO A 151 -20.71 8.14 5.78
N THR A 152 -20.95 8.79 4.65
CA THR A 152 -20.01 9.60 3.84
C THR A 152 -18.91 8.83 3.12
N ALA A 153 -18.70 7.55 3.43
CA ALA A 153 -17.59 6.75 2.92
C ALA A 153 -18.01 5.66 1.90
N ALA A 154 -19.23 5.69 1.37
CA ALA A 154 -19.77 4.61 0.56
C ALA A 154 -18.84 4.21 -0.61
N VAL A 155 -18.40 5.16 -1.44
CA VAL A 155 -17.54 4.87 -2.60
C VAL A 155 -16.13 4.48 -2.16
N TYR A 156 -15.55 5.15 -1.16
CA TYR A 156 -14.27 4.75 -0.58
C TYR A 156 -14.32 3.30 -0.08
N CYS A 157 -15.34 2.96 0.73
CA CYS A 157 -15.53 1.61 1.22
C CYS A 157 -15.67 0.62 0.06
N ALA A 158 -16.47 0.92 -0.95
CA ALA A 158 -16.62 0.07 -2.13
C ALA A 158 -15.26 -0.21 -2.80
N THR A 159 -14.37 0.79 -2.93
CA THR A 159 -13.03 0.57 -3.47
C THR A 159 -12.20 -0.36 -2.57
N LYS A 160 -12.36 -0.26 -1.24
CA LYS A 160 -11.61 -1.09 -0.28
C LYS A 160 -12.16 -2.52 -0.18
N TYR A 161 -13.47 -2.71 -0.37
CA TYR A 161 -14.07 -4.04 -0.59
C TYR A 161 -13.56 -4.67 -1.90
N ALA A 162 -13.45 -3.89 -2.98
CA ALA A 162 -12.89 -4.38 -4.24
C ALA A 162 -11.45 -4.87 -4.07
N VAL A 163 -10.60 -4.15 -3.31
CA VAL A 163 -9.23 -4.58 -3.01
C VAL A 163 -9.22 -5.92 -2.26
N ARG A 164 -10.14 -6.14 -1.32
CA ARG A 164 -10.32 -7.43 -0.65
C ARG A 164 -10.62 -8.53 -1.65
N ALA A 165 -11.65 -8.34 -2.48
CA ALA A 165 -12.06 -9.34 -3.47
C ALA A 165 -10.94 -9.65 -4.48
N ILE A 166 -10.19 -8.64 -4.93
CA ILE A 166 -9.02 -8.80 -5.81
C ILE A 166 -7.94 -9.65 -5.12
N SER A 167 -7.65 -9.37 -3.84
CA SER A 167 -6.65 -10.13 -3.08
C SER A 167 -7.07 -11.59 -2.90
N ASP A 168 -8.34 -11.84 -2.59
CA ASP A 168 -8.88 -13.18 -2.42
C ASP A 168 -8.85 -13.99 -3.73
N GLY A 169 -9.27 -13.37 -4.85
CA GLY A 169 -9.21 -13.98 -6.17
C GLY A 169 -7.78 -14.35 -6.57
N LEU A 170 -6.86 -13.40 -6.43
CA LEU A 170 -5.45 -13.62 -6.77
C LEU A 170 -4.82 -14.76 -5.96
N ARG A 171 -5.15 -14.88 -4.67
CA ARG A 171 -4.67 -15.97 -3.80
C ARG A 171 -5.19 -17.34 -4.23
N GLN A 172 -6.44 -17.40 -4.69
CA GLN A 172 -7.04 -18.67 -5.14
C GLN A 172 -6.48 -19.13 -6.48
N GLU A 173 -6.03 -18.20 -7.33
CA GLU A 173 -5.51 -18.47 -8.67
C GLU A 173 -4.00 -18.79 -8.67
N HIS A 174 -3.24 -18.40 -7.62
CA HIS A 174 -1.78 -18.43 -7.58
C HIS A 174 -1.25 -18.99 -6.26
N THR A 175 -1.07 -20.32 -6.22
CA THR A 175 -0.54 -21.02 -5.04
C THR A 175 0.96 -20.82 -4.81
N GLU A 176 1.68 -20.30 -5.80
CA GLU A 176 3.09 -19.95 -5.74
C GLU A 176 3.35 -18.56 -5.14
N LEU A 177 2.27 -17.77 -4.88
CA LEU A 177 2.37 -16.42 -4.36
C LEU A 177 1.77 -16.31 -2.97
N ARG A 178 2.34 -15.47 -2.13
CA ARG A 178 1.72 -15.00 -0.90
C ARG A 178 0.95 -13.70 -1.19
N VAL A 179 -0.30 -13.64 -0.75
CA VAL A 179 -1.16 -12.47 -0.99
C VAL A 179 -1.80 -12.00 0.30
N THR A 180 -1.39 -10.83 0.76
CA THR A 180 -1.90 -10.24 2.01
C THR A 180 -2.76 -9.03 1.73
N CYS A 181 -3.95 -8.99 2.32
CA CYS A 181 -4.78 -7.80 2.40
C CYS A 181 -4.67 -7.18 3.80
N VAL A 182 -4.21 -5.95 3.89
CA VAL A 182 -4.03 -5.22 5.17
C VAL A 182 -5.20 -4.27 5.37
N TYR A 183 -5.81 -4.27 6.55
CA TYR A 183 -6.95 -3.43 6.91
C TYR A 183 -6.61 -2.48 8.06
N PRO A 184 -5.97 -1.33 7.77
CA PRO A 184 -5.76 -0.31 8.78
C PRO A 184 -7.07 0.31 9.25
N GLY A 185 -7.16 0.58 10.54
CA GLY A 185 -8.12 1.53 11.10
C GLY A 185 -7.70 2.96 10.80
N VAL A 186 -8.08 3.90 11.68
CA VAL A 186 -7.65 5.29 11.56
C VAL A 186 -6.16 5.41 11.89
N VAL A 187 -5.40 6.04 10.98
CA VAL A 187 -3.93 6.22 11.06
C VAL A 187 -3.60 7.69 10.78
N GLU A 188 -2.63 8.23 11.49
CA GLU A 188 -2.09 9.56 11.19
C GLU A 188 -1.49 9.58 9.78
N SER A 189 -2.09 10.37 8.89
CA SER A 189 -1.63 10.50 7.50
C SER A 189 -2.18 11.76 6.85
N GLU A 190 -1.63 12.11 5.69
CA GLU A 190 -2.16 13.17 4.83
C GLU A 190 -3.42 12.73 4.06
N LEU A 191 -3.86 11.47 4.18
CA LEU A 191 -4.98 10.90 3.43
C LEU A 191 -6.29 11.69 3.65
N ALA A 192 -6.55 12.10 4.89
CA ALA A 192 -7.72 12.91 5.23
C ALA A 192 -7.71 14.32 4.59
N ASN A 193 -6.56 14.82 4.16
CA ASN A 193 -6.46 16.10 3.47
C ASN A 193 -7.08 16.08 2.06
N THR A 194 -7.45 14.90 1.56
CA THR A 194 -8.17 14.74 0.29
C THR A 194 -9.67 14.95 0.44
N ILE A 195 -10.20 15.09 1.66
CA ILE A 195 -11.63 15.28 1.93
C ILE A 195 -11.99 16.76 1.64
N THR A 196 -12.88 16.96 0.69
CA THR A 196 -13.33 18.29 0.26
C THR A 196 -14.74 18.66 0.78
N ASP A 197 -15.47 17.66 1.33
CA ASP A 197 -16.81 17.88 1.90
C ASP A 197 -16.70 18.30 3.37
N PRO A 198 -17.30 19.45 3.78
CA PRO A 198 -17.14 19.97 5.14
C PRO A 198 -17.72 19.04 6.21
N THR A 199 -18.83 18.34 5.92
CA THR A 199 -19.48 17.43 6.86
C THR A 199 -18.58 16.21 7.11
N ALA A 200 -18.05 15.63 6.04
CA ALA A 200 -17.14 14.50 6.14
C ALA A 200 -15.80 14.89 6.79
N ALA A 201 -15.28 16.09 6.48
CA ALA A 201 -14.05 16.61 7.10
C ALA A 201 -14.20 16.74 8.61
N LYS A 202 -15.31 17.34 9.10
CA LYS A 202 -15.60 17.51 10.53
C LYS A 202 -15.75 16.16 11.26
N ALA A 203 -16.43 15.19 10.64
CA ALA A 203 -16.53 13.84 11.20
C ALA A 203 -15.15 13.17 11.32
N MET A 204 -14.30 13.36 10.31
CA MET A 204 -12.95 12.81 10.28
C MET A 204 -12.03 13.44 11.34
N GLU A 205 -12.15 14.73 11.64
CA GLU A 205 -11.38 15.39 12.72
C GLU A 205 -11.56 14.67 14.06
N SER A 206 -12.82 14.39 14.45
CA SER A 206 -13.12 13.67 15.69
C SER A 206 -12.56 12.24 15.65
N TYR A 207 -12.72 11.55 14.53
CA TYR A 207 -12.23 10.18 14.38
C TYR A 207 -10.70 10.07 14.46
N ARG A 208 -9.98 11.08 13.97
CA ARG A 208 -8.51 11.12 14.00
C ARG A 208 -7.91 11.32 15.38
N GLN A 209 -8.68 11.70 16.40
CA GLN A 209 -8.18 11.84 17.77
C GLN A 209 -7.64 10.53 18.36
N ILE A 210 -8.10 9.40 17.85
CA ILE A 210 -7.66 8.06 18.27
C ILE A 210 -6.72 7.40 17.24
N ALA A 211 -6.17 8.17 16.29
CA ALA A 211 -5.39 7.60 15.21
C ALA A 211 -4.11 6.90 15.69
N LEU A 212 -3.83 5.74 15.11
CA LEU A 212 -2.55 5.06 15.25
C LEU A 212 -1.43 5.85 14.56
N LYS A 213 -0.21 5.70 15.06
CA LYS A 213 0.97 6.09 14.31
C LYS A 213 1.17 5.16 13.10
N PRO A 214 1.65 5.67 11.95
CA PRO A 214 1.90 4.86 10.74
C PRO A 214 2.81 3.65 10.98
N GLU A 215 3.72 3.73 11.97
CA GLU A 215 4.63 2.67 12.38
C GLU A 215 3.90 1.39 12.82
N ALA A 216 2.71 1.51 13.38
CA ALA A 216 1.92 0.33 13.77
C ALA A 216 1.56 -0.53 12.55
N ILE A 217 1.21 0.12 11.43
CA ILE A 217 0.90 -0.58 10.18
C ILE A 217 2.18 -1.05 9.49
N ALA A 218 3.24 -0.23 9.49
CA ALA A 218 4.53 -0.60 8.93
C ALA A 218 5.11 -1.85 9.60
N ASN A 219 5.00 -1.97 10.93
CA ASN A 219 5.44 -3.14 11.68
C ASN A 219 4.63 -4.39 11.34
N ALA A 220 3.31 -4.25 11.15
CA ALA A 220 2.48 -5.36 10.72
C ALA A 220 2.83 -5.83 9.29
N ILE A 221 3.10 -4.90 8.37
CA ILE A 221 3.57 -5.21 7.01
C ILE A 221 4.93 -5.93 7.08
N ALA A 222 5.86 -5.43 7.89
CA ALA A 222 7.17 -6.06 8.06
C ALA A 222 7.05 -7.47 8.67
N HIS A 223 6.15 -7.68 9.65
CA HIS A 223 5.85 -9.01 10.19
C HIS A 223 5.40 -9.98 9.10
N VAL A 224 4.48 -9.56 8.24
CA VAL A 224 3.96 -10.38 7.13
C VAL A 224 5.06 -10.72 6.11
N ILE A 225 5.95 -9.78 5.80
CA ILE A 225 7.07 -10.00 4.86
C ILE A 225 8.07 -11.01 5.40
N ASN A 226 8.29 -11.00 6.72
CA ASN A 226 9.27 -11.83 7.41
C ASN A 226 8.75 -13.23 7.76
N GLN A 227 7.51 -13.57 7.43
CA GLN A 227 7.03 -14.95 7.59
C GLN A 227 7.82 -15.92 6.67
N PRO A 228 7.97 -17.17 7.06
CA PRO A 228 8.50 -18.23 6.19
C PRO A 228 7.78 -18.29 4.84
N ASP A 229 8.45 -18.76 3.81
CA ASP A 229 7.91 -18.75 2.44
C ASP A 229 6.67 -19.66 2.28
N ASP A 230 6.46 -20.63 3.15
CA ASP A 230 5.30 -21.52 3.22
C ASP A 230 4.16 -21.00 4.10
N VAL A 231 4.31 -19.79 4.67
CA VAL A 231 3.29 -19.12 5.51
C VAL A 231 2.71 -17.92 4.78
N ASP A 232 1.43 -17.99 4.41
CA ASP A 232 0.68 -16.85 3.87
C ASP A 232 -0.23 -16.23 4.94
N THR A 233 0.08 -15.00 5.36
CA THR A 233 -0.82 -14.20 6.20
C THR A 233 -1.82 -13.49 5.28
N SER A 234 -2.97 -14.11 5.08
CA SER A 234 -3.94 -13.67 4.07
C SER A 234 -4.61 -12.33 4.40
N GLU A 235 -4.94 -12.11 5.67
CA GLU A 235 -5.58 -10.88 6.13
C GLU A 235 -5.01 -10.43 7.48
N ILE A 236 -4.83 -9.13 7.66
CA ILE A 236 -4.43 -8.56 8.94
C ILE A 236 -5.17 -7.25 9.22
N VAL A 237 -5.86 -7.17 10.35
CA VAL A 237 -6.63 -6.00 10.78
C VAL A 237 -5.90 -5.31 11.93
N ILE A 238 -5.56 -4.04 11.76
CA ILE A 238 -4.87 -3.25 12.77
C ILE A 238 -5.66 -1.95 13.02
N ARG A 239 -6.16 -1.77 14.22
CA ARG A 239 -6.94 -0.61 14.60
C ARG A 239 -6.64 -0.15 16.03
N PRO A 240 -6.95 1.11 16.38
CA PRO A 240 -6.85 1.55 17.77
C PRO A 240 -7.66 0.67 18.71
N THR A 241 -7.15 0.37 19.90
CA THR A 241 -7.87 -0.45 20.90
C THR A 241 -9.17 0.21 21.36
N VAL A 242 -9.24 1.53 21.31
CA VAL A 242 -10.42 2.32 21.68
C VAL A 242 -11.43 2.53 20.56
N SER A 243 -11.17 1.99 19.36
CA SER A 243 -12.13 2.05 18.24
C SER A 243 -13.18 0.96 18.39
N LEU A 244 -14.46 1.35 18.32
CA LEU A 244 -15.60 0.45 18.27
C LEU A 244 -15.72 -0.24 16.92
#